data_79c41eb4d07f8bcb288fd2b6ab84b660
#
_entry.id   79c41eb4d07f8bcb288fd2b6ab84b660
#
_cell.length_a   1.000
_cell.length_b   1.000
_cell.length_c   1.000
_cell.angle_alpha   90.00
_cell.angle_beta   90.00
_cell.angle_gamma   90.00
#
_symmetry.space_group_name_H-M   'P 1'
#
loop_
_entity.id
_entity.type
_entity.pdbx_description
1 polymer ?
#
loop_
_entity_poly.entity_id
_entity_poly.type
_entity_poly.pdbx_seq_one_letter_code
_entity_poly.pdbx_strand_id
1 'polypeptide(L)'
;MLHKSFIMFKKRENIKEIEEGNLLSPKFDNDGLIPVITTCSNTKEILMHGYMNVEALKKTIETKEAHYWSRSRKQIWHKGKTSGFVQNVKEIRIDDDQDAVWLSVDIGDGASCHVGYRSCFYRSVPMGKIDNAREIKMNFEEKEKKFDPEVVYKGQPNPTKI
;
A
#
# COMPACT_ATOMS: atom_id res chain seq x y z
N MET A 1 15.17 -2.27 32.89
CA MET A 1 15.19 -2.44 31.42
C MET A 1 13.89 -3.12 31.03
N LEU A 2 12.95 -2.36 30.45
CA LEU A 2 11.71 -2.91 29.96
C LEU A 2 12.04 -3.72 28.69
N HIS A 3 11.93 -5.04 28.77
CA HIS A 3 11.89 -5.90 27.59
C HIS A 3 10.67 -5.47 26.77
N LYS A 4 10.89 -4.72 25.69
CA LYS A 4 9.91 -4.60 24.62
C LYS A 4 9.70 -6.02 24.10
N SER A 5 8.63 -6.67 24.54
CA SER A 5 8.15 -7.90 23.94
C SER A 5 7.91 -7.59 22.47
N PHE A 6 8.82 -8.03 21.60
CA PHE A 6 8.58 -8.00 20.18
C PHE A 6 7.42 -8.97 19.90
N ILE A 7 6.22 -8.41 19.75
CA ILE A 7 5.09 -9.22 19.28
C ILE A 7 5.41 -9.59 17.84
N MET A 8 5.85 -10.82 17.64
CA MET A 8 6.05 -11.41 16.34
C MET A 8 4.80 -12.19 15.94
N PHE A 9 4.50 -12.20 14.65
CA PHE A 9 3.45 -13.07 14.12
C PHE A 9 3.85 -14.55 14.28
N LYS A 10 2.86 -15.45 14.14
CA LYS A 10 3.10 -16.88 14.24
C LYS A 10 4.18 -17.31 13.23
N LYS A 11 5.09 -18.17 13.67
CA LYS A 11 6.14 -18.74 12.85
C LYS A 11 5.54 -19.70 11.80
N ARG A 12 6.10 -19.67 10.61
CA ARG A 12 5.68 -20.48 9.46
C ARG A 12 6.37 -21.86 9.52
N GLU A 13 5.66 -22.89 9.93
CA GLU A 13 6.23 -24.22 10.16
C GLU A 13 5.55 -25.33 9.36
N ASN A 14 4.28 -25.11 8.95
CA ASN A 14 3.48 -26.14 8.31
C ASN A 14 2.65 -25.53 7.18
N ILE A 15 2.77 -26.05 5.97
CA ILE A 15 2.06 -25.53 4.79
C ILE A 15 0.55 -25.60 4.98
N LYS A 16 0.02 -26.72 5.45
CA LYS A 16 -1.43 -26.88 5.64
C LYS A 16 -1.99 -25.89 6.66
N GLU A 17 -1.26 -25.61 7.73
CA GLU A 17 -1.67 -24.59 8.69
C GLU A 17 -1.63 -23.17 8.10
N ILE A 18 -0.68 -22.89 7.20
CA ILE A 18 -0.57 -21.60 6.52
C ILE A 18 -1.75 -21.39 5.58
N GLU A 19 -2.06 -22.38 4.75
CA GLU A 19 -3.06 -22.27 3.68
C GLU A 19 -4.50 -22.50 4.16
N GLU A 20 -4.70 -23.39 5.11
CA GLU A 20 -6.05 -23.82 5.56
C GLU A 20 -6.34 -23.47 7.03
N GLY A 21 -5.34 -23.04 7.81
CA GLY A 21 -5.52 -22.65 9.20
C GLY A 21 -6.06 -21.23 9.35
N ASN A 22 -6.28 -20.82 10.62
CA ASN A 22 -6.86 -19.51 10.93
C ASN A 22 -5.90 -18.59 11.70
N LEU A 23 -4.63 -18.93 11.79
CA LEU A 23 -3.62 -18.09 12.45
C LEU A 23 -2.84 -17.26 11.45
N LEU A 24 -2.73 -15.97 11.73
CA LEU A 24 -1.95 -15.04 10.92
C LEU A 24 -0.46 -15.33 11.02
N SER A 25 0.13 -15.73 9.89
CA SER A 25 1.53 -16.15 9.76
C SER A 25 2.17 -15.56 8.49
N PRO A 26 2.28 -14.23 8.40
CA PRO A 26 2.67 -13.54 7.18
C PRO A 26 4.08 -13.93 6.73
N LYS A 27 4.28 -14.02 5.42
CA LYS A 27 5.58 -14.20 4.81
C LYS A 27 6.15 -12.86 4.38
N PHE A 28 7.20 -12.45 5.04
CA PHE A 28 8.00 -11.31 4.63
C PHE A 28 9.14 -11.78 3.73
N ASP A 29 9.51 -10.97 2.77
CA ASP A 29 10.63 -11.25 1.88
C ASP A 29 12.00 -11.11 2.59
N ASN A 30 13.10 -11.24 1.84
CA ASN A 30 14.45 -11.15 2.41
C ASN A 30 14.79 -9.75 2.96
N ASP A 31 14.05 -8.72 2.54
CA ASP A 31 14.17 -7.35 3.06
C ASP A 31 13.21 -7.10 4.24
N GLY A 32 12.48 -8.12 4.67
CA GLY A 32 11.49 -8.02 5.74
C GLY A 32 10.20 -7.32 5.33
N LEU A 33 9.84 -7.38 4.05
CA LEU A 33 8.68 -6.68 3.49
C LEU A 33 7.64 -7.65 2.93
N ILE A 34 6.38 -7.25 3.03
CA ILE A 34 5.23 -7.90 2.39
C ILE A 34 4.53 -6.88 1.48
N PRO A 35 4.18 -7.24 0.23
CA PRO A 35 3.44 -6.37 -0.66
C PRO A 35 2.00 -6.17 -0.17
N VAL A 36 1.47 -4.97 -0.43
CA VAL A 36 0.12 -4.57 -0.05
C VAL A 36 -0.59 -3.97 -1.24
N ILE A 37 -1.79 -4.45 -1.51
CA ILE A 37 -2.73 -3.82 -2.46
C ILE A 37 -3.81 -3.14 -1.65
N THR A 38 -4.12 -1.88 -1.96
CA THR A 38 -5.13 -1.11 -1.25
C THR A 38 -6.26 -0.71 -2.20
N THR A 39 -7.49 -1.04 -1.81
CA THR A 39 -8.70 -0.70 -2.58
C THR A 39 -9.64 0.19 -1.77
N CYS A 40 -10.48 0.93 -2.46
CA CYS A 40 -11.58 1.67 -1.85
C CYS A 40 -12.67 0.70 -1.37
N SER A 41 -13.11 0.83 -0.11
CA SER A 41 -14.15 -0.05 0.46
C SER A 41 -15.49 0.08 -0.24
N ASN A 42 -15.82 1.28 -0.72
CA ASN A 42 -17.09 1.57 -1.37
C ASN A 42 -17.11 1.20 -2.85
N THR A 43 -16.12 1.66 -3.61
CA THR A 43 -16.09 1.51 -5.08
C THR A 43 -15.37 0.25 -5.56
N LYS A 44 -14.56 -0.38 -4.70
CA LYS A 44 -13.65 -1.49 -5.03
C LYS A 44 -12.52 -1.11 -5.98
N GLU A 45 -12.38 0.15 -6.28
CA GLU A 45 -11.28 0.71 -7.06
C GLU A 45 -9.93 0.43 -6.39
N ILE A 46 -8.93 0.02 -7.17
CA ILE A 46 -7.55 -0.10 -6.68
C ILE A 46 -6.98 1.29 -6.51
N LEU A 47 -6.53 1.61 -5.31
CA LEU A 47 -6.01 2.93 -4.96
C LEU A 47 -4.49 2.99 -5.06
N MET A 48 -3.81 1.99 -4.53
CA MET A 48 -2.35 1.96 -4.53
C MET A 48 -1.80 0.56 -4.26
N HIS A 49 -0.53 0.41 -4.54
CA HIS A 49 0.33 -0.68 -4.12
C HIS A 49 1.43 -0.12 -3.21
N GLY A 50 1.77 -0.86 -2.18
CA GLY A 50 2.84 -0.50 -1.25
C GLY A 50 3.46 -1.72 -0.59
N TYR A 51 4.25 -1.48 0.45
CA TYR A 51 4.89 -2.52 1.25
C TYR A 51 4.70 -2.25 2.73
N MET A 52 4.70 -3.31 3.52
CA MET A 52 4.73 -3.23 4.98
C MET A 52 5.90 -4.08 5.50
N ASN A 53 6.56 -3.60 6.54
CA ASN A 53 7.34 -4.46 7.41
C ASN A 53 6.44 -4.97 8.57
N VAL A 54 6.98 -5.79 9.45
CA VAL A 54 6.24 -6.33 10.62
C VAL A 54 5.58 -5.21 11.42
N GLU A 55 6.32 -4.13 11.69
CA GLU A 55 5.81 -3.02 12.51
C GLU A 55 4.69 -2.25 11.81
N ALA A 56 4.80 -2.00 10.50
CA ALA A 56 3.75 -1.33 9.72
C ALA A 56 2.46 -2.15 9.69
N LEU A 57 2.54 -3.46 9.49
CA LEU A 57 1.38 -4.33 9.52
C LEU A 57 0.73 -4.33 10.93
N LYS A 58 1.53 -4.45 11.97
CA LYS A 58 1.06 -4.39 13.36
C LYS A 58 0.33 -3.07 13.65
N LYS A 59 0.95 -1.92 13.30
CA LYS A 59 0.34 -0.60 13.49
C LYS A 59 -0.97 -0.46 12.72
N THR A 60 -1.03 -0.98 11.51
CA THR A 60 -2.27 -0.97 10.70
C THR A 60 -3.39 -1.75 11.38
N ILE A 61 -3.10 -2.92 11.93
CA ILE A 61 -4.09 -3.73 12.67
C ILE A 61 -4.55 -3.00 13.94
N GLU A 62 -3.64 -2.46 14.71
CA GLU A 62 -3.93 -1.82 16.00
C GLU A 62 -4.68 -0.49 15.86
N THR A 63 -4.27 0.34 14.92
CA THR A 63 -4.82 1.70 14.76
C THR A 63 -6.03 1.76 13.82
N LYS A 64 -6.21 0.75 12.97
CA LYS A 64 -7.19 0.75 11.87
C LYS A 64 -6.95 1.87 10.85
N GLU A 65 -5.73 2.38 10.79
CA GLU A 65 -5.26 3.32 9.80
C GLU A 65 -4.06 2.75 9.07
N ALA A 66 -4.00 2.89 7.75
CA ALA A 66 -2.96 2.27 6.95
C ALA A 66 -1.58 2.86 7.22
N HIS A 67 -0.64 1.99 7.57
CA HIS A 67 0.79 2.28 7.71
C HIS A 67 1.54 1.40 6.71
N TYR A 68 2.51 2.01 6.04
CA TYR A 68 3.36 1.33 5.07
C TYR A 68 4.83 1.48 5.43
N TRP A 69 5.67 0.69 4.80
CA TRP A 69 7.11 0.91 4.79
C TRP A 69 7.51 1.67 3.53
N SER A 70 8.08 2.85 3.68
CA SER A 70 8.65 3.60 2.57
C SER A 70 10.03 3.05 2.24
N ARG A 71 10.17 2.37 1.11
CA ARG A 71 11.45 1.80 0.66
C ARG A 71 12.48 2.89 0.34
N SER A 72 12.05 4.01 -0.24
CA SER A 72 12.93 5.13 -0.59
C SER A 72 13.41 5.90 0.61
N ARG A 73 12.59 6.08 1.64
CA ARG A 73 12.91 6.83 2.87
C ARG A 73 13.37 5.93 4.01
N LYS A 74 13.23 4.61 3.87
CA LYS A 74 13.59 3.59 4.87
C LYS A 74 12.96 3.87 6.24
N GLN A 75 11.67 4.14 6.24
CA GLN A 75 10.90 4.43 7.46
C GLN A 75 9.44 4.03 7.34
N ILE A 76 8.77 3.89 8.48
CA ILE A 76 7.31 3.74 8.55
C ILE A 76 6.64 5.00 8.02
N TRP A 77 5.64 4.80 7.19
CA TRP A 77 4.84 5.85 6.60
C TRP A 77 3.38 5.69 7.00
N HIS A 78 2.89 6.56 7.87
CA HIS A 78 1.48 6.68 8.18
C HIS A 78 0.78 7.41 7.04
N LYS A 79 -0.01 6.69 6.27
CA LYS A 79 -0.68 7.24 5.09
C LYS A 79 -1.65 8.34 5.48
N GLY A 80 -1.48 9.51 4.88
CA GLY A 80 -2.33 10.67 5.11
C GLY A 80 -1.85 11.60 6.23
N LYS A 81 -0.78 11.28 6.95
CA LYS A 81 -0.25 12.14 8.02
C LYS A 81 0.10 13.55 7.52
N THR A 82 0.65 13.66 6.31
CA THR A 82 0.99 14.95 5.69
C THR A 82 -0.13 15.48 4.81
N SER A 83 -0.69 14.63 3.92
CA SER A 83 -1.71 15.04 2.96
C SER A 83 -3.10 15.27 3.57
N GLY A 84 -3.37 14.73 4.75
CA GLY A 84 -4.68 14.70 5.37
C GLY A 84 -5.60 13.58 4.86
N PHE A 85 -5.20 12.84 3.82
CA PHE A 85 -5.97 11.74 3.25
C PHE A 85 -5.61 10.41 3.91
N VAL A 86 -6.03 10.26 5.17
CA VAL A 86 -5.86 9.02 5.94
C VAL A 86 -6.66 7.90 5.30
N GLN A 87 -6.10 6.70 5.29
CA GLN A 87 -6.79 5.51 4.84
C GLN A 87 -7.34 4.75 6.06
N ASN A 88 -8.65 4.88 6.29
CA ASN A 88 -9.35 4.20 7.36
C ASN A 88 -9.63 2.74 6.95
N VAL A 89 -8.95 1.82 7.56
CA VAL A 89 -9.03 0.39 7.22
C VAL A 89 -10.34 -0.21 7.70
N LYS A 90 -11.10 -0.77 6.76
CA LYS A 90 -12.36 -1.47 7.03
C LYS A 90 -12.18 -2.98 7.05
N GLU A 91 -11.24 -3.50 6.26
CA GLU A 91 -10.95 -4.92 6.17
C GLU A 91 -9.48 -5.13 5.80
N ILE A 92 -8.88 -6.16 6.35
CA ILE A 92 -7.56 -6.67 5.97
C ILE A 92 -7.74 -8.12 5.57
N ARG A 93 -7.29 -8.47 4.38
CA ARG A 93 -7.18 -9.85 3.93
C ARG A 93 -5.73 -10.20 3.63
N ILE A 94 -5.44 -11.46 3.70
CA ILE A 94 -4.15 -12.02 3.30
C ILE A 94 -4.43 -13.15 2.31
N ASP A 95 -3.55 -13.35 1.35
CA ASP A 95 -3.75 -14.40 0.36
C ASP A 95 -3.48 -15.82 0.90
N ASP A 96 -3.60 -16.83 0.06
CA ASP A 96 -3.59 -18.24 0.46
C ASP A 96 -2.29 -18.67 1.15
N ASP A 97 -1.14 -18.27 0.63
CA ASP A 97 0.16 -18.57 1.25
C ASP A 97 0.71 -17.46 2.15
N GLN A 98 -0.11 -16.44 2.40
CA GLN A 98 0.13 -15.32 3.31
C GLN A 98 1.37 -14.49 2.93
N ASP A 99 1.60 -14.27 1.64
CA ASP A 99 2.70 -13.46 1.14
C ASP A 99 2.29 -12.13 0.50
N ALA A 100 0.99 -11.82 0.47
CA ALA A 100 0.44 -10.54 0.02
C ALA A 100 -0.75 -10.11 0.90
N VAL A 101 -0.83 -8.82 1.19
CA VAL A 101 -1.90 -8.21 1.99
C VAL A 101 -2.81 -7.39 1.10
N TRP A 102 -4.11 -7.48 1.35
CA TRP A 102 -5.11 -6.60 0.77
C TRP A 102 -5.77 -5.76 1.87
N LEU A 103 -5.70 -4.43 1.73
CA LEU A 103 -6.43 -3.48 2.54
C LEU A 103 -7.66 -2.96 1.78
N SER A 104 -8.81 -3.02 2.42
CA SER A 104 -10.02 -2.31 1.99
C SER A 104 -10.18 -1.09 2.89
N VAL A 105 -10.11 0.13 2.30
CA VAL A 105 -10.04 1.37 3.07
C VAL A 105 -11.12 2.36 2.64
N ASP A 106 -11.55 3.19 3.59
CA ASP A 106 -12.38 4.36 3.33
C ASP A 106 -11.49 5.61 3.30
N ILE A 107 -11.51 6.31 2.19
CA ILE A 107 -10.82 7.60 2.00
C ILE A 107 -11.79 8.73 1.62
N GLY A 108 -13.11 8.48 1.64
CA GLY A 108 -14.11 9.44 1.14
C GLY A 108 -13.81 9.83 -0.32
N ASP A 109 -13.85 11.13 -0.61
CA ASP A 109 -13.48 11.70 -1.91
C ASP A 109 -11.98 12.04 -2.02
N GLY A 110 -11.16 11.52 -1.12
CA GLY A 110 -9.74 11.80 -1.06
C GLY A 110 -8.90 11.12 -2.13
N ALA A 111 -7.59 11.24 -1.98
CA ALA A 111 -6.60 10.69 -2.90
C ALA A 111 -5.56 9.83 -2.18
N SER A 112 -5.10 8.78 -2.85
CA SER A 112 -4.03 7.92 -2.36
C SER A 112 -2.70 8.18 -3.06
N CYS A 113 -2.71 8.79 -4.24
CA CYS A 113 -1.51 9.05 -5.02
C CYS A 113 -0.81 10.35 -4.57
N HIS A 114 0.52 10.30 -4.38
CA HIS A 114 1.31 11.50 -4.05
C HIS A 114 1.36 12.55 -5.17
N VAL A 115 1.04 12.14 -6.40
CA VAL A 115 0.93 13.05 -7.56
C VAL A 115 -0.37 13.87 -7.51
N GLY A 116 -1.30 13.52 -6.64
CA GLY A 116 -2.57 14.21 -6.43
C GLY A 116 -3.80 13.51 -7.00
N TYR A 117 -3.64 12.45 -7.77
CA TYR A 117 -4.75 11.64 -8.26
C TYR A 117 -5.34 10.75 -7.16
N ARG A 118 -6.62 10.37 -7.34
CA ARG A 118 -7.30 9.48 -6.40
C ARG A 118 -6.60 8.12 -6.30
N SER A 119 -6.38 7.48 -7.44
CA SER A 119 -5.63 6.22 -7.55
C SER A 119 -4.21 6.46 -8.05
N CYS A 120 -3.25 5.67 -7.57
CA CYS A 120 -1.92 5.61 -8.17
C CYS A 120 -1.95 5.01 -9.58
N PHE A 121 -3.02 4.27 -9.92
CA PHE A 121 -3.23 3.64 -11.22
C PHE A 121 -4.09 4.51 -12.15
N TYR A 122 -3.79 5.80 -12.20
CA TYR A 122 -4.55 6.78 -12.97
C TYR A 122 -4.27 6.79 -14.48
N ARG A 123 -3.38 5.92 -14.94
CA ARG A 123 -3.05 5.75 -16.37
C ARG A 123 -3.17 4.29 -16.77
N SER A 124 -3.66 4.05 -17.98
CA SER A 124 -3.68 2.73 -18.58
C SER A 124 -2.68 2.59 -19.72
N VAL A 125 -2.23 1.38 -19.95
CA VAL A 125 -1.35 1.00 -21.03
C VAL A 125 -2.19 0.42 -22.15
N PRO A 126 -2.12 0.94 -23.40
CA PRO A 126 -2.83 0.34 -24.51
C PRO A 126 -2.31 -1.07 -24.78
N MET A 127 -3.21 -1.98 -25.09
CA MET A 127 -2.88 -3.37 -25.44
C MET A 127 -2.93 -3.56 -26.96
N GLY A 128 -2.12 -4.49 -27.47
CA GLY A 128 -2.05 -4.84 -28.86
C GLY A 128 -0.62 -4.91 -29.38
N LYS A 129 -0.46 -4.78 -30.72
CA LYS A 129 0.87 -4.80 -31.34
C LYS A 129 1.72 -3.60 -30.90
N ILE A 130 2.95 -3.86 -30.55
CA ILE A 130 3.94 -2.84 -30.19
C ILE A 130 4.87 -2.63 -31.37
N ASP A 131 4.81 -1.44 -31.99
CA ASP A 131 5.71 -1.07 -33.08
C ASP A 131 6.99 -0.40 -32.53
N ASN A 132 6.88 0.44 -31.51
CA ASN A 132 8.01 1.07 -30.83
C ASN A 132 7.80 1.12 -29.32
N ALA A 133 8.50 0.26 -28.57
CA ALA A 133 8.36 0.16 -27.10
C ALA A 133 8.81 1.44 -26.36
N ARG A 134 9.61 2.30 -26.98
CA ARG A 134 10.07 3.57 -26.38
C ARG A 134 9.05 4.69 -26.47
N GLU A 135 7.99 4.53 -27.27
CA GLU A 135 6.99 5.57 -27.55
C GLU A 135 5.55 5.11 -27.27
N ILE A 136 5.37 4.13 -26.40
CA ILE A 136 4.04 3.72 -25.97
C ILE A 136 3.42 4.86 -25.16
N LYS A 137 2.35 5.44 -25.67
CA LYS A 137 1.60 6.51 -25.01
C LYS A 137 0.53 5.91 -24.13
N MET A 138 0.56 6.25 -22.84
CA MET A 138 -0.48 5.84 -21.89
C MET A 138 -1.70 6.75 -21.98
N ASN A 139 -2.87 6.21 -21.63
CA ASN A 139 -4.11 6.95 -21.52
C ASN A 139 -4.33 7.38 -20.06
N PHE A 140 -4.76 8.63 -19.82
CA PHE A 140 -5.16 9.10 -18.50
C PHE A 140 -6.61 8.70 -18.24
N GLU A 141 -6.81 7.85 -17.23
CA GLU A 141 -8.12 7.42 -16.76
C GLU A 141 -8.73 8.41 -15.75
N GLU A 142 -7.90 9.13 -15.02
CA GLU A 142 -8.29 10.27 -14.20
C GLU A 142 -7.76 11.55 -14.83
N LYS A 143 -8.64 12.52 -15.06
CA LYS A 143 -8.31 13.78 -15.75
C LYS A 143 -7.91 14.89 -14.76
N GLU A 144 -8.38 14.82 -13.54
CA GLU A 144 -8.22 15.87 -12.54
C GLU A 144 -7.56 15.33 -11.28
N LYS A 145 -6.65 16.13 -10.73
CA LYS A 145 -6.05 15.86 -9.43
C LYS A 145 -6.99 16.30 -8.32
N LYS A 146 -6.99 15.59 -7.20
CA LYS A 146 -7.73 15.95 -5.99
C LYS A 146 -7.04 17.03 -5.17
N PHE A 147 -5.72 17.17 -5.32
CA PHE A 147 -4.91 18.22 -4.69
C PHE A 147 -3.69 18.54 -5.54
N ASP A 148 -3.08 19.69 -5.27
CA ASP A 148 -1.79 20.09 -5.85
C ASP A 148 -0.63 19.54 -4.97
N PRO A 149 0.17 18.59 -5.46
CA PRO A 149 1.26 18.04 -4.69
C PRO A 149 2.36 19.04 -4.35
N GLU A 150 2.56 20.08 -5.16
CA GLU A 150 3.54 21.13 -4.87
C GLU A 150 3.16 21.97 -3.66
N VAL A 151 1.86 22.12 -3.40
CA VAL A 151 1.34 22.79 -2.20
C VAL A 151 1.39 21.87 -0.98
N VAL A 152 0.86 20.65 -1.11
CA VAL A 152 0.72 19.70 0.01
C VAL A 152 2.08 19.19 0.49
N TYR A 153 3.02 18.91 -0.43
CA TYR A 153 4.35 18.36 -0.12
C TYR A 153 5.47 19.39 -0.31
N LYS A 154 5.15 20.67 -0.15
CA LYS A 154 6.12 21.76 -0.29
C LYS A 154 7.39 21.49 0.54
N GLY A 155 8.54 21.54 -0.11
CA GLY A 155 9.85 21.31 0.51
C GLY A 155 10.18 19.86 0.82
N GLN A 156 9.32 18.91 0.47
CA GLN A 156 9.58 17.48 0.62
C GLN A 156 10.10 16.89 -0.69
N PRO A 157 11.09 15.97 -0.65
CA PRO A 157 11.59 15.32 -1.85
C PRO A 157 10.52 14.39 -2.44
N ASN A 158 10.48 14.33 -3.78
CA ASN A 158 9.62 13.38 -4.48
C ASN A 158 10.07 11.94 -4.15
N PRO A 159 9.16 11.03 -3.76
CA PRO A 159 9.51 9.65 -3.44
C PRO A 159 9.90 8.82 -4.67
N THR A 160 9.52 9.26 -5.88
CA THR A 160 9.90 8.59 -7.13
C THR A 160 11.40 8.73 -7.37
N LYS A 161 12.06 7.62 -7.67
CA LYS A 161 13.48 7.57 -8.03
C LYS A 161 13.63 7.21 -9.51
N ILE A 162 14.65 7.75 -10.14
CA ILE A 162 15.04 7.47 -11.53
C ILE A 162 16.08 6.36 -11.56
#